data_9b966cd9a70bf308ba20744ace29e1c0
#
_entry.id   9b966cd9a70bf308ba20744ace29e1c0
#
_cell.length_a   1.000
_cell.length_b   1.000
_cell.length_c   1.000
_cell.angle_alpha   90.00
_cell.angle_beta   90.00
_cell.angle_gamma   90.00
#
_symmetry.space_group_name_H-M   'P 1'
#
loop_
_entity.id
_entity.type
_entity.pdbx_description
1 polymer ?
#
loop_
_entity_poly.entity_id
_entity_poly.type
_entity_poly.pdbx_seq_one_letter_code
_entity_poly.pdbx_strand_id
1 'polypeptide(L)'
;MVEALHLQERELADAMLEGIERRPDQSFGEYYRGRRSSCALGAAYEGIYRIPRDADGIRPKRLDLLFDCLDNEVRRCPACTQKRLPIGAIIIHLNDHHQWSRQQIAQWLREDADARAAAAAR
;
A
#
# COMPACT_ATOMS: atom_id res chain seq x y z
N MET A 1 -0.84 -20.20 -7.21
CA MET A 1 -0.95 -19.68 -5.84
C MET A 1 0.10 -18.63 -5.55
N VAL A 2 1.38 -18.96 -5.72
CA VAL A 2 2.45 -17.97 -5.51
C VAL A 2 2.31 -16.80 -6.50
N GLU A 3 1.94 -17.08 -7.74
CA GLU A 3 1.71 -16.06 -8.76
C GLU A 3 0.58 -15.11 -8.37
N ALA A 4 -0.48 -15.62 -7.75
CA ALA A 4 -1.61 -14.80 -7.31
C ALA A 4 -1.20 -13.78 -6.24
N LEU A 5 -0.30 -14.17 -5.33
CA LEU A 5 0.21 -13.25 -4.30
C LEU A 5 1.06 -12.13 -4.91
N HIS A 6 1.87 -12.46 -5.90
CA HIS A 6 2.68 -11.46 -6.61
C HIS A 6 1.80 -10.49 -7.38
N LEU A 7 0.72 -10.99 -7.98
CA LEU A 7 -0.25 -10.15 -8.67
C LEU A 7 -0.95 -9.21 -7.70
N GLN A 8 -1.26 -9.69 -6.49
CA GLN A 8 -1.86 -8.85 -5.46
C GLN A 8 -0.98 -7.66 -5.09
N GLU A 9 0.32 -7.88 -4.93
CA GLU A 9 1.24 -6.77 -4.63
C GLU A 9 1.25 -5.74 -5.77
N ARG A 10 1.25 -6.17 -7.01
CA ARG A 10 1.20 -5.28 -8.17
C ARG A 10 -0.12 -4.52 -8.25
N GLU A 11 -1.23 -5.22 -8.05
CA GLU A 11 -2.55 -4.61 -8.06
C GLU A 11 -2.68 -3.58 -6.94
N LEU A 12 -2.13 -3.90 -5.77
CA LEU A 12 -2.09 -2.97 -4.65
C LEU A 12 -1.30 -1.71 -5.00
N ALA A 13 -0.14 -1.87 -5.63
CA ALA A 13 0.68 -0.75 -6.06
C ALA A 13 -0.06 0.11 -7.10
N ASP A 14 -0.71 -0.53 -8.06
CA ASP A 14 -1.47 0.16 -9.10
C ASP A 14 -2.65 0.93 -8.51
N ALA A 15 -3.38 0.32 -7.58
CA ALA A 15 -4.47 0.99 -6.88
C ALA A 15 -3.98 2.20 -6.09
N MET A 16 -2.82 2.06 -5.45
CA MET A 16 -2.20 3.16 -4.70
C MET A 16 -1.88 4.33 -5.62
N LEU A 17 -1.26 4.06 -6.77
CA LEU A 17 -0.92 5.11 -7.74
C LEU A 17 -2.16 5.82 -8.27
N GLU A 18 -3.23 5.06 -8.54
CA GLU A 18 -4.49 5.65 -8.98
C GLU A 18 -5.11 6.53 -7.90
N GLY A 19 -5.08 6.09 -6.64
CA GLY A 19 -5.59 6.88 -5.51
C GLY A 19 -4.79 8.16 -5.29
N ILE A 20 -3.49 8.15 -5.57
CA ILE A 20 -2.64 9.32 -5.47
C ILE A 20 -3.13 10.42 -6.42
N GLU A 21 -3.57 10.07 -7.62
CA GLU A 21 -4.09 11.05 -8.57
C GLU A 21 -5.36 11.71 -8.04
N ARG A 22 -6.19 10.96 -7.34
CA ARG A 22 -7.43 11.50 -6.77
C ARG A 22 -7.18 12.36 -5.52
N ARG A 23 -6.17 12.01 -4.72
CA ARG A 23 -5.79 12.76 -3.51
C ARG A 23 -4.28 12.99 -3.55
N PRO A 24 -3.84 14.09 -4.18
CA PRO A 24 -2.41 14.28 -4.46
C PRO A 24 -1.54 14.53 -3.23
N ASP A 25 -2.11 14.92 -2.10
CA ASP A 25 -1.34 15.19 -0.88
C ASP A 25 -1.28 13.96 0.01
N GLN A 26 -0.18 13.79 0.73
CA GLN A 26 0.02 12.64 1.60
C GLN A 26 -0.32 13.01 3.05
N SER A 27 -1.08 12.12 3.72
CA SER A 27 -1.36 12.25 5.15
C SER A 27 -0.56 11.22 5.95
N PHE A 28 -0.36 11.53 7.23
CA PHE A 28 0.41 10.68 8.14
C PHE A 28 -0.42 10.41 9.38
N GLY A 29 -0.44 9.17 9.82
CA GLY A 29 -1.22 8.76 10.98
C GLY A 29 -2.72 8.63 10.74
N GLU A 30 -3.19 8.98 9.55
CA GLU A 30 -4.61 8.92 9.17
C GLU A 30 -4.71 8.39 7.75
N TYR A 31 -5.79 7.67 7.44
CA TYR A 31 -6.05 7.23 6.06
C TYR A 31 -6.35 8.40 5.14
N TYR A 32 -7.16 9.34 5.61
CA TYR A 32 -7.57 10.52 4.85
C TYR A 32 -7.55 11.75 5.73
N ARG A 33 -7.19 12.86 5.12
CA ARG A 33 -7.26 14.16 5.78
C ARG A 33 -7.70 15.20 4.76
N GLY A 34 -8.93 15.66 4.90
CA GLY A 34 -9.54 16.56 3.92
C GLY A 34 -9.79 15.87 2.59
N ARG A 35 -10.03 16.65 1.57
CA ARG A 35 -10.38 16.12 0.23
C ARG A 35 -9.18 15.69 -0.59
N ARG A 36 -7.99 16.16 -0.22
CA ARG A 36 -6.80 16.03 -1.06
C ARG A 36 -5.73 15.11 -0.50
N SER A 37 -5.90 14.65 0.74
CA SER A 37 -4.83 13.91 1.41
C SER A 37 -5.22 12.48 1.72
N SER A 38 -4.26 11.56 1.55
CA SER A 38 -4.39 10.18 2.02
C SER A 38 -3.02 9.62 2.35
N CYS A 39 -3.00 8.60 3.23
CA CYS A 39 -1.81 7.78 3.40
C CYS A 39 -1.71 6.77 2.25
N ALA A 40 -0.67 5.95 2.24
CA ALA A 40 -0.46 4.96 1.18
C ALA A 40 -1.59 3.93 1.10
N LEU A 41 -2.04 3.37 2.24
CA LEU A 41 -3.16 2.43 2.25
C LEU A 41 -4.47 3.12 1.87
N GLY A 42 -4.67 4.35 2.32
CA GLY A 42 -5.83 5.15 1.93
C GLY A 42 -5.86 5.39 0.43
N ALA A 43 -4.70 5.64 -0.18
CA ALA A 43 -4.60 5.80 -1.63
C ALA A 43 -5.01 4.52 -2.36
N ALA A 44 -4.55 3.36 -1.89
CA ALA A 44 -4.92 2.08 -2.48
C ALA A 44 -6.44 1.85 -2.39
N TYR A 45 -7.03 2.13 -1.24
CA TYR A 45 -8.47 1.99 -1.04
C TYR A 45 -9.24 2.92 -1.98
N GLU A 46 -8.80 4.17 -2.10
CA GLU A 46 -9.38 5.15 -3.01
C GLU A 46 -9.34 4.68 -4.45
N GLY A 47 -8.20 4.10 -4.86
CA GLY A 47 -8.02 3.61 -6.22
C GLY A 47 -8.97 2.47 -6.58
N ILE A 48 -9.35 1.63 -5.59
CA ILE A 48 -10.27 0.52 -5.81
C ILE A 48 -11.73 0.98 -5.70
N TYR A 49 -12.07 1.68 -4.64
CA TYR A 49 -13.46 1.96 -4.29
C TYR A 49 -13.95 3.35 -4.71
N ARG A 50 -13.04 4.25 -5.07
CA ARG A 50 -13.37 5.62 -5.48
C ARG A 50 -14.28 6.32 -4.48
N ILE A 51 -13.88 6.29 -3.20
CA ILE A 51 -14.68 6.83 -2.11
C ILE A 51 -14.88 8.34 -2.26
N PRO A 52 -15.92 8.92 -1.63
CA PRO A 52 -16.13 10.38 -1.68
C PRO A 52 -14.94 11.14 -1.14
N ARG A 53 -14.64 12.30 -1.75
CA ARG A 53 -13.49 13.11 -1.38
C ARG A 53 -13.58 13.75 0.01
N ASP A 54 -14.77 13.80 0.58
CA ASP A 54 -14.99 14.35 1.91
C ASP A 54 -15.05 13.29 3.01
N ALA A 55 -14.53 12.10 2.73
CA ALA A 55 -14.59 10.97 3.66
C ALA A 55 -13.40 10.99 4.64
N ASP A 56 -13.33 12.01 5.49
CA ASP A 56 -12.27 12.13 6.49
C ASP A 56 -12.33 11.02 7.53
N GLY A 57 -11.15 10.49 7.89
CA GLY A 57 -11.02 9.52 8.96
C GLY A 57 -11.56 8.13 8.68
N ILE A 58 -12.05 7.88 7.46
CA ILE A 58 -12.55 6.55 7.10
C ILE A 58 -11.40 5.55 7.05
N ARG A 59 -11.60 4.41 7.69
CA ARG A 59 -10.66 3.28 7.60
C ARG A 59 -11.11 2.35 6.50
N PRO A 60 -10.17 1.91 5.62
CA PRO A 60 -10.50 0.94 4.57
C PRO A 60 -10.73 -0.44 5.17
N LYS A 61 -11.96 -0.71 5.59
CA LYS A 61 -12.30 -1.91 6.36
C LYS A 61 -12.22 -3.21 5.56
N ARG A 62 -12.26 -3.14 4.24
CA ARG A 62 -12.31 -4.34 3.41
C ARG A 62 -11.14 -4.50 2.44
N LEU A 63 -10.14 -3.65 2.56
CA LEU A 63 -8.99 -3.72 1.68
C LEU A 63 -8.26 -5.07 1.83
N ASP A 64 -8.18 -5.57 3.06
CA ASP A 64 -7.54 -6.85 3.38
C ASP A 64 -8.27 -8.05 2.75
N LEU A 65 -9.56 -7.93 2.49
CA LEU A 65 -10.31 -8.99 1.81
C LEU A 65 -9.95 -9.08 0.33
N LEU A 66 -9.55 -7.97 -0.28
CA LEU A 66 -9.12 -7.94 -1.68
C LEU A 66 -7.63 -8.26 -1.81
N PHE A 67 -6.85 -7.88 -0.83
CA PHE A 67 -5.39 -8.03 -0.83
C PHE A 67 -4.96 -8.81 0.40
N ASP A 68 -5.12 -10.13 0.35
CA ASP A 68 -4.68 -11.04 1.44
C ASP A 68 -3.24 -10.81 1.83
N CYS A 69 -2.42 -10.38 0.89
CA CYS A 69 -1.01 -10.13 1.15
C CYS A 69 -0.78 -9.10 2.26
N LEU A 70 -1.75 -8.19 2.48
CA LEU A 70 -1.61 -7.16 3.53
C LEU A 70 -1.45 -7.78 4.92
N ASP A 71 -2.18 -8.84 5.20
CA ASP A 71 -2.14 -9.51 6.52
C ASP A 71 -1.30 -10.78 6.53
N ASN A 72 -1.17 -11.46 5.40
CA ASN A 72 -0.63 -12.81 5.34
C ASN A 72 0.80 -12.90 4.81
N GLU A 73 1.31 -11.85 4.18
CA GLU A 73 2.68 -11.83 3.68
C GLU A 73 3.52 -10.90 4.53
N VAL A 74 4.62 -11.43 5.04
CA VAL A 74 5.56 -10.67 5.87
C VAL A 74 6.72 -10.16 5.03
N ARG A 75 7.14 -8.94 5.25
CA ARG A 75 8.28 -8.33 4.59
C ARG A 75 9.16 -7.61 5.59
N ARG A 76 10.43 -7.51 5.27
CA ARG A 76 11.36 -6.68 6.02
C ARG A 76 11.23 -5.24 5.52
N CYS A 77 11.23 -4.29 6.44
CA CYS A 77 11.19 -2.88 6.06
C CYS A 77 12.42 -2.53 5.19
N PRO A 78 12.21 -1.98 3.99
CA PRO A 78 13.33 -1.65 3.11
C PRO A 78 14.13 -0.43 3.58
N ALA A 79 13.57 0.38 4.48
CA ALA A 79 14.24 1.57 4.96
C ALA A 79 15.16 1.30 6.15
N CYS A 80 14.65 0.67 7.19
CA CYS A 80 15.47 0.43 8.40
C CYS A 80 15.98 -1.01 8.51
N THR A 81 15.45 -1.94 7.73
CA THR A 81 15.80 -3.36 7.71
C THR A 81 15.59 -4.09 9.04
N GLN A 82 15.09 -3.41 10.07
CA GLN A 82 14.93 -3.96 11.41
C GLN A 82 13.52 -4.53 11.64
N LYS A 83 12.52 -3.88 11.08
CA LYS A 83 11.13 -4.32 11.24
C LYS A 83 10.79 -5.39 10.21
N ARG A 84 10.15 -6.44 10.69
CA ARG A 84 9.66 -7.52 9.84
C ARG A 84 8.20 -7.75 10.21
N LEU A 85 7.30 -7.30 9.34
CA LEU A 85 5.88 -7.19 9.64
C LEU A 85 5.06 -7.60 8.42
N PRO A 86 3.76 -7.87 8.59
CA PRO A 86 2.87 -8.02 7.42
C PRO A 86 2.94 -6.79 6.52
N ILE A 87 2.71 -6.99 5.24
CA ILE A 87 2.85 -5.92 4.23
C ILE A 87 2.06 -4.68 4.62
N GLY A 88 0.82 -4.84 5.09
CA GLY A 88 0.00 -3.68 5.50
C GLY A 88 0.66 -2.85 6.59
N ALA A 89 1.25 -3.52 7.58
CA ALA A 89 1.95 -2.84 8.67
C ALA A 89 3.25 -2.17 8.18
N ILE A 90 3.95 -2.81 7.24
CA ILE A 90 5.15 -2.21 6.65
C ILE A 90 4.79 -0.96 5.86
N ILE A 91 3.69 -0.98 5.11
CA ILE A 91 3.24 0.19 4.35
C ILE A 91 2.96 1.36 5.29
N ILE A 92 2.26 1.11 6.39
CA ILE A 92 1.99 2.13 7.41
C ILE A 92 3.30 2.63 8.02
N HIS A 93 4.21 1.73 8.34
CA HIS A 93 5.52 2.07 8.92
C HIS A 93 6.34 2.94 7.97
N LEU A 94 6.36 2.62 6.67
CA LEU A 94 7.05 3.43 5.67
C LEU A 94 6.39 4.80 5.52
N ASN A 95 5.06 4.83 5.50
CA ASN A 95 4.33 6.09 5.34
C ASN A 95 4.51 7.01 6.55
N ASP A 96 4.31 6.49 7.75
CA ASP A 96 4.23 7.31 8.96
C ASP A 96 5.56 7.53 9.65
N HIS A 97 6.38 6.47 9.77
CA HIS A 97 7.64 6.54 10.49
C HIS A 97 8.80 7.03 9.61
N HIS A 98 8.93 6.44 8.43
CA HIS A 98 10.01 6.81 7.50
C HIS A 98 9.63 7.93 6.55
N GLN A 99 8.36 8.26 6.48
CA GLN A 99 7.82 9.33 5.63
C GLN A 99 8.20 9.16 4.16
N TRP A 100 8.20 7.93 3.70
CA TRP A 100 8.36 7.64 2.28
C TRP A 100 7.15 8.20 1.52
N SER A 101 7.38 8.70 0.32
CA SER A 101 6.25 9.10 -0.53
C SER A 101 5.43 7.85 -0.89
N ARG A 102 4.15 8.07 -1.17
CA ARG A 102 3.27 6.97 -1.61
C ARG A 102 3.77 6.35 -2.90
N GLN A 103 4.36 7.17 -3.79
CA GLN A 103 4.98 6.69 -5.03
C GLN A 103 6.16 5.76 -4.75
N GLN A 104 7.00 6.11 -3.78
CA GLN A 104 8.12 5.26 -3.39
C GLN A 104 7.64 3.92 -2.82
N ILE A 105 6.58 3.95 -2.02
CA ILE A 105 5.99 2.74 -1.45
C ILE A 105 5.43 1.85 -2.57
N ALA A 106 4.68 2.43 -3.52
CA ALA A 106 4.15 1.70 -4.65
C ALA A 106 5.27 1.08 -5.51
N GLN A 107 6.33 1.83 -5.73
CA GLN A 107 7.49 1.34 -6.50
C GLN A 107 8.15 0.16 -5.79
N TRP A 108 8.32 0.26 -4.48
CA TRP A 108 8.87 -0.85 -3.69
C TRP A 108 8.00 -2.12 -3.82
N LEU A 109 6.69 -1.97 -3.73
CA LEU A 109 5.77 -3.11 -3.88
C LEU A 109 5.93 -3.78 -5.25
N ARG A 110 6.05 -3.00 -6.31
CA ARG A 110 6.26 -3.53 -7.66
C ARG A 110 7.59 -4.26 -7.79
N GLU A 111 8.65 -3.66 -7.28
CA GLU A 111 9.98 -4.26 -7.32
C GLU A 111 10.03 -5.54 -6.51
N ASP A 112 9.40 -5.57 -5.34
CA ASP A 112 9.32 -6.75 -4.51
C ASP A 112 8.55 -7.87 -5.21
N ALA A 113 7.42 -7.52 -5.84
CA ALA A 113 6.62 -8.49 -6.59
C ALA A 113 7.43 -9.07 -7.76
N ASP A 114 8.15 -8.23 -8.49
CA ASP A 114 8.96 -8.67 -9.62
C ASP A 114 10.11 -9.59 -9.17
N ALA A 115 10.76 -9.25 -8.07
CA ALA A 115 11.84 -10.06 -7.52
C ALA A 115 11.34 -11.44 -7.08
N ARG A 116 10.16 -11.49 -6.45
CA ARG A 116 9.57 -12.76 -6.01
C ARG A 116 9.09 -13.60 -7.18
N ALA A 117 8.53 -12.98 -8.21
CA ALA A 117 8.12 -13.68 -9.42
C ALA A 117 9.34 -14.29 -10.12
N ALA A 118 10.44 -13.55 -10.22
CA ALA A 118 11.68 -14.04 -10.80
C ALA A 118 12.26 -15.20 -9.99
N ALA A 119 12.23 -15.12 -8.67
CA ALA A 119 12.70 -16.20 -7.79
C ALA A 119 11.84 -17.45 -7.93
N ALA A 120 10.51 -17.28 -8.05
CA ALA A 120 9.59 -18.40 -8.20
C ALA A 120 9.71 -19.11 -9.55
N ALA A 121 10.21 -18.41 -10.57
CA ALA A 121 10.38 -18.97 -11.92
C ALA A 121 11.64 -19.81 -12.08
N ARG A 122 12.52 -19.83 -11.09
CA ARG A 122 13.81 -20.59 -11.15
C ARG A 122 13.67 -22.06 -10.79
#